data_3d07c72df37fa3a9154d628d02999a39
#
_entry.id   3d07c72df37fa3a9154d628d02999a39
#
_cell.length_a   1.000
_cell.length_b   1.000
_cell.length_c   1.000
_cell.angle_alpha   90.00
_cell.angle_beta   90.00
_cell.angle_gamma   90.00
#
_symmetry.space_group_name_H-M   'P 1'
#
loop_
_entity.id
_entity.type
_entity.pdbx_description
1 polymer ?
#
loop_
_entity_poly.entity_id
_entity_poly.type
_entity_poly.pdbx_seq_one_letter_code
_entity_poly.pdbx_strand_id
1 'polypeptide(L)'
;AKADRLSCDMDAVIQAYNYGSGFLDFVATNGKRYTFELAQEFSRQHSGGVKVTYKNEISTPINGGWRYNYGNMFYVKLVKQYLTQTGGDALGTDAQNRIVEVARNSEKYGISAAGGYCEAWAEEVYRKAGVSIDRHCCAGKNRALYTVGKSSKNIPLGAMVYNDPAVYQSRTNDTCGRNAGHVGIYIGKGQIISNIGGTVIDTVEGWTAYYGFGGWGWGGAVVAQK
;
A
#
# COMPACT_ATOMS: atom_id res chain seq x y z
N ALA A 1 22.96 8.38 -0.23
CA ALA A 1 23.00 8.45 1.25
C ALA A 1 23.63 7.18 1.86
N LYS A 2 23.86 7.15 3.21
CA LYS A 2 24.48 6.01 3.90
C LYS A 2 23.63 4.74 3.72
N ALA A 3 22.30 4.87 3.84
CA ALA A 3 21.37 3.77 3.67
C ALA A 3 21.47 3.11 2.29
N ASP A 4 21.59 3.89 1.23
CA ASP A 4 21.74 3.37 -0.15
C ASP A 4 23.03 2.55 -0.30
N ARG A 5 24.14 3.05 0.25
CA ARG A 5 25.44 2.32 0.23
C ARG A 5 25.36 1.00 0.97
N LEU A 6 24.59 0.94 2.05
CA LEU A 6 24.42 -0.24 2.88
C LEU A 6 23.27 -1.15 2.39
N SER A 7 22.50 -0.70 1.39
CA SER A 7 21.30 -1.38 0.88
C SER A 7 20.26 -1.67 1.96
N CYS A 8 20.12 -0.76 2.92
CA CYS A 8 19.10 -0.83 3.97
C CYS A 8 17.73 -0.35 3.44
N ASP A 9 16.66 -0.94 3.96
CA ASP A 9 15.30 -0.54 3.63
C ASP A 9 14.89 0.79 4.30
N MET A 10 13.72 1.32 3.90
CA MET A 10 13.22 2.60 4.40
C MET A 10 12.89 2.56 5.89
N ASP A 11 12.44 1.42 6.41
CA ASP A 11 12.15 1.26 7.84
C ASP A 11 13.42 1.39 8.69
N ALA A 12 14.55 0.87 8.19
CA ALA A 12 15.85 1.09 8.83
C ALA A 12 16.24 2.57 8.83
N VAL A 13 15.93 3.31 7.74
CA VAL A 13 16.16 4.77 7.68
C VAL A 13 15.30 5.52 8.70
N ILE A 14 14.00 5.17 8.78
CA ILE A 14 13.08 5.77 9.76
C ILE A 14 13.59 5.52 11.18
N GLN A 15 13.97 4.28 11.51
CA GLN A 15 14.47 3.95 12.84
C GLN A 15 15.80 4.64 13.14
N ALA A 16 16.69 4.77 12.15
CA ALA A 16 17.96 5.46 12.28
C ALA A 16 17.82 6.95 12.55
N TYR A 17 16.72 7.58 12.15
CA TYR A 17 16.40 8.96 12.54
C TYR A 17 16.28 9.10 14.05
N ASN A 18 15.76 8.10 14.74
CA ASN A 18 15.61 8.06 16.20
C ASN A 18 16.87 7.54 16.93
N TYR A 19 17.57 6.57 16.34
CA TYR A 19 18.74 5.92 16.96
C TYR A 19 20.10 6.47 16.54
N GLY A 20 20.11 7.31 15.50
CA GLY A 20 21.34 7.73 14.85
C GLY A 20 21.81 6.75 13.77
N SER A 21 22.76 7.21 12.94
CA SER A 21 23.23 6.47 11.75
C SER A 21 23.95 5.14 12.05
N GLY A 22 24.35 4.89 13.30
CA GLY A 22 24.91 3.62 13.74
C GLY A 22 23.92 2.45 13.64
N PHE A 23 22.63 2.74 13.72
CA PHE A 23 21.61 1.71 13.50
C PHE A 23 21.60 1.15 12.08
N LEU A 24 21.95 1.97 11.07
CA LEU A 24 22.08 1.47 9.69
C LEU A 24 23.22 0.47 9.55
N ASP A 25 24.35 0.68 10.22
CA ASP A 25 25.47 -0.27 10.23
C ASP A 25 25.04 -1.58 10.90
N PHE A 26 24.31 -1.46 12.01
CA PHE A 26 23.79 -2.63 12.73
C PHE A 26 22.82 -3.44 11.87
N VAL A 27 21.86 -2.79 11.19
CA VAL A 27 20.94 -3.47 10.27
C VAL A 27 21.68 -4.09 9.09
N ALA A 28 22.66 -3.38 8.52
CA ALA A 28 23.44 -3.89 7.38
C ALA A 28 24.19 -5.19 7.68
N THR A 29 24.66 -5.35 8.91
CA THR A 29 25.34 -6.58 9.38
C THR A 29 24.36 -7.69 9.79
N ASN A 30 23.06 -7.36 9.93
CA ASN A 30 22.02 -8.28 10.37
C ASN A 30 20.91 -8.49 9.31
N GLY A 31 21.28 -8.60 8.03
CA GLY A 31 20.36 -8.96 6.96
C GLY A 31 19.82 -7.79 6.13
N LYS A 32 20.28 -6.54 6.39
CA LYS A 32 19.99 -5.33 5.62
C LYS A 32 18.53 -4.84 5.65
N ARG A 33 17.65 -5.52 6.39
CA ARG A 33 16.25 -5.16 6.53
C ARG A 33 15.92 -4.89 7.99
N TYR A 34 15.11 -3.87 8.20
CA TYR A 34 14.57 -3.57 9.52
C TYR A 34 13.66 -4.71 10.00
N THR A 35 13.80 -5.05 11.27
CA THR A 35 12.78 -5.77 12.05
C THR A 35 12.62 -5.10 13.42
N PHE A 36 11.45 -5.32 14.05
CA PHE A 36 11.21 -4.80 15.39
C PHE A 36 12.21 -5.38 16.40
N GLU A 37 12.58 -6.65 16.23
CA GLU A 37 13.55 -7.36 17.06
C GLU A 37 14.95 -6.72 16.96
N LEU A 38 15.39 -6.31 15.76
CA LEU A 38 16.64 -5.58 15.58
C LEU A 38 16.59 -4.21 16.26
N ALA A 39 15.48 -3.48 16.16
CA ALA A 39 15.33 -2.21 16.86
C ALA A 39 15.32 -2.40 18.38
N GLN A 40 14.68 -3.45 18.87
CA GLN A 40 14.65 -3.80 20.29
C GLN A 40 16.03 -4.19 20.80
N GLU A 41 16.76 -5.01 20.05
CA GLU A 41 18.10 -5.47 20.44
C GLU A 41 19.12 -4.32 20.45
N PHE A 42 19.08 -3.44 19.44
CA PHE A 42 19.93 -2.25 19.40
C PHE A 42 19.69 -1.35 20.62
N SER A 43 18.40 -1.11 20.96
CA SER A 43 18.02 -0.34 22.12
C SER A 43 18.46 -1.01 23.44
N ARG A 44 18.33 -2.34 23.53
CA ARG A 44 18.78 -3.12 24.68
C ARG A 44 20.28 -2.97 24.93
N GLN A 45 21.09 -3.10 23.88
CA GLN A 45 22.54 -2.97 23.96
C GLN A 45 22.97 -1.58 24.44
N HIS A 46 22.37 -0.54 23.85
CA HIS A 46 22.76 0.85 24.16
C HIS A 46 22.19 1.37 25.50
N SER A 47 21.14 0.74 26.03
CA SER A 47 20.58 1.05 27.34
C SER A 47 21.20 0.26 28.48
N GLY A 48 22.11 -0.69 28.19
CA GLY A 48 22.57 -1.64 29.20
C GLY A 48 21.45 -2.57 29.71
N GLY A 49 20.39 -2.76 28.93
CA GLY A 49 19.24 -3.58 29.33
C GLY A 49 18.20 -2.87 30.23
N VAL A 50 18.41 -1.58 30.54
CA VAL A 50 17.49 -0.81 31.37
C VAL A 50 16.16 -0.58 30.66
N LYS A 51 15.05 -0.93 31.33
CA LYS A 51 13.68 -0.75 30.85
C LYS A 51 13.01 0.41 31.55
N VAL A 52 12.12 1.11 30.81
CA VAL A 52 11.25 2.16 31.34
C VAL A 52 9.80 1.93 30.91
N THR A 53 8.88 2.42 31.74
CA THR A 53 7.43 2.37 31.40
C THR A 53 7.17 3.22 30.14
N TYR A 54 6.39 2.65 29.22
CA TYR A 54 6.01 3.31 27.96
C TYR A 54 4.66 2.79 27.49
N LYS A 55 3.59 3.17 28.20
CA LYS A 55 2.22 2.70 27.93
C LYS A 55 1.54 3.59 26.86
N ASN A 56 1.18 3.00 25.76
CA ASN A 56 0.35 3.59 24.70
C ASN A 56 -0.33 2.49 23.88
N GLU A 57 -1.11 2.88 22.88
CA GLU A 57 -1.88 1.97 22.01
C GLU A 57 -1.02 0.97 21.23
N ILE A 58 0.26 1.29 20.98
CA ILE A 58 1.19 0.39 20.27
C ILE A 58 1.92 -0.53 21.25
N SER A 59 2.52 0.03 22.30
CA SER A 59 3.40 -0.74 23.17
C SER A 59 2.65 -1.66 24.11
N THR A 60 1.46 -1.24 24.58
CA THR A 60 0.67 -2.02 25.55
C THR A 60 0.30 -3.41 25.02
N PRO A 61 -0.26 -3.57 23.80
CA PRO A 61 -0.60 -4.90 23.28
C PRO A 61 0.63 -5.72 22.88
N ILE A 62 1.77 -5.09 22.58
CA ILE A 62 2.97 -5.79 22.11
C ILE A 62 3.76 -6.38 23.29
N ASN A 63 3.95 -5.62 24.36
CA ASN A 63 4.82 -6.04 25.45
C ASN A 63 4.39 -5.58 26.86
N GLY A 64 3.16 -5.11 27.01
CA GLY A 64 2.64 -4.61 28.29
C GLY A 64 3.02 -3.16 28.59
N GLY A 65 3.56 -2.43 27.62
CA GLY A 65 3.79 -0.98 27.72
C GLY A 65 5.13 -0.59 28.36
N TRP A 66 6.22 -1.16 27.86
CA TRP A 66 7.58 -0.75 28.24
C TRP A 66 8.49 -0.60 26.99
N ARG A 67 9.57 0.10 27.13
CA ARG A 67 10.68 0.14 26.19
C ARG A 67 12.03 0.14 26.88
N TYR A 68 13.10 -0.14 26.15
CA TYR A 68 14.43 0.11 26.66
C TYR A 68 14.72 1.62 26.76
N ASN A 69 15.55 2.01 27.71
CA ASN A 69 15.90 3.41 27.99
C ASN A 69 16.98 3.95 27.02
N TYR A 70 16.79 3.70 25.72
CA TYR A 70 17.59 4.26 24.64
C TYR A 70 16.72 4.44 23.41
N GLY A 71 16.51 5.66 22.99
CA GLY A 71 15.62 5.98 21.87
C GLY A 71 14.23 5.35 22.02
N ASN A 72 13.60 5.03 20.91
CA ASN A 72 12.30 4.39 20.91
C ASN A 72 12.22 3.23 19.89
N MET A 73 12.22 1.98 20.37
CA MET A 73 12.13 0.79 19.53
C MET A 73 10.80 0.68 18.73
N PHE A 74 9.78 1.46 19.12
CA PHE A 74 8.50 1.53 18.41
C PHE A 74 8.45 2.65 17.37
N TYR A 75 9.56 3.37 17.14
CA TYR A 75 9.55 4.61 16.34
C TYR A 75 9.01 4.41 14.93
N VAL A 76 9.39 3.33 14.24
CA VAL A 76 8.83 2.99 12.91
C VAL A 76 7.30 2.82 12.97
N LYS A 77 6.79 2.10 13.97
CA LYS A 77 5.33 1.89 14.13
C LYS A 77 4.61 3.21 14.41
N LEU A 78 5.20 4.09 15.23
CA LEU A 78 4.65 5.42 15.52
C LEU A 78 4.63 6.31 14.27
N VAL A 79 5.73 6.38 13.53
CA VAL A 79 5.80 7.17 12.29
C VAL A 79 4.77 6.66 11.28
N LYS A 80 4.65 5.34 11.13
CA LYS A 80 3.68 4.73 10.21
C LYS A 80 2.22 5.05 10.59
N GLN A 81 1.88 5.19 11.87
CA GLN A 81 0.54 5.66 12.28
C GLN A 81 0.22 7.07 11.75
N TYR A 82 1.16 7.99 11.86
CA TYR A 82 0.96 9.36 11.35
C TYR A 82 0.89 9.40 9.82
N LEU A 83 1.64 8.56 9.13
CA LEU A 83 1.56 8.45 7.68
C LEU A 83 0.19 7.95 7.22
N THR A 84 -0.47 7.10 8.00
CA THR A 84 -1.83 6.62 7.71
C THR A 84 -2.92 7.64 8.06
N GLN A 85 -2.72 8.47 9.11
CA GLN A 85 -3.70 9.46 9.56
C GLN A 85 -3.73 10.74 8.70
N THR A 86 -2.63 11.09 8.06
CA THR A 86 -2.51 12.34 7.27
C THR A 86 -2.82 12.14 5.79
N GLY A 87 -3.40 11.00 5.36
CA GLY A 87 -3.52 10.64 3.95
C GLY A 87 -2.16 10.40 3.28
N GLY A 88 -1.09 10.37 4.07
CA GLY A 88 0.21 9.87 3.67
C GLY A 88 0.14 8.36 3.54
N ASP A 89 0.66 7.84 2.43
CA ASP A 89 0.67 6.41 2.16
C ASP A 89 1.38 5.68 3.28
N ALA A 90 0.69 4.74 3.90
CA ALA A 90 1.39 3.70 4.63
C ALA A 90 2.46 3.14 3.67
N LEU A 91 3.70 2.99 4.15
CA LEU A 91 4.72 2.32 3.37
C LEU A 91 4.20 0.92 3.03
N GLY A 92 3.70 0.77 1.80
CA GLY A 92 3.11 -0.46 1.31
C GLY A 92 4.10 -1.62 1.38
N THR A 93 3.59 -2.85 1.29
CA THR A 93 4.46 -4.00 1.05
C THR A 93 5.21 -3.81 -0.27
N ASP A 94 6.31 -4.54 -0.48
CA ASP A 94 7.06 -4.49 -1.74
C ASP A 94 6.13 -4.72 -2.95
N ALA A 95 5.14 -5.61 -2.81
CA ALA A 95 4.14 -5.88 -3.85
C ALA A 95 3.23 -4.68 -4.12
N GLN A 96 2.73 -4.02 -3.08
CA GLN A 96 1.89 -2.84 -3.20
C GLN A 96 2.64 -1.67 -3.85
N ASN A 97 3.88 -1.41 -3.41
CA ASN A 97 4.74 -0.40 -4.02
C ASN A 97 5.02 -0.71 -5.49
N ARG A 98 5.23 -1.98 -5.82
CA ARG A 98 5.46 -2.42 -7.20
C ARG A 98 4.22 -2.25 -8.08
N ILE A 99 3.03 -2.57 -7.57
CA ILE A 99 1.75 -2.31 -8.27
C ILE A 99 1.64 -0.82 -8.63
N VAL A 100 1.88 0.07 -7.67
CA VAL A 100 1.81 1.53 -7.89
C VAL A 100 2.86 2.02 -8.87
N GLU A 101 4.09 1.53 -8.78
CA GLU A 101 5.16 1.85 -9.74
C GLU A 101 4.74 1.48 -11.17
N VAL A 102 4.24 0.26 -11.36
CA VAL A 102 3.79 -0.23 -12.67
C VAL A 102 2.57 0.56 -13.16
N ALA A 103 1.61 0.84 -12.29
CA ALA A 103 0.42 1.61 -12.67
C ALA A 103 0.78 3.01 -13.19
N ARG A 104 1.66 3.72 -12.47
CA ARG A 104 2.11 5.08 -12.86
C ARG A 104 2.94 5.10 -14.16
N ASN A 105 3.59 4.00 -14.50
CA ASN A 105 4.48 3.87 -15.64
C ASN A 105 4.00 2.78 -16.61
N SER A 106 2.68 2.55 -16.73
CA SER A 106 2.11 1.41 -17.45
C SER A 106 2.62 1.29 -18.89
N GLU A 107 2.77 2.40 -19.61
CA GLU A 107 3.32 2.41 -20.97
C GLU A 107 4.76 1.87 -21.02
N LYS A 108 5.61 2.27 -20.06
CA LYS A 108 7.00 1.77 -19.95
C LYS A 108 7.04 0.26 -19.73
N TYR A 109 6.01 -0.32 -19.10
CA TYR A 109 5.87 -1.76 -18.91
C TYR A 109 5.14 -2.46 -20.07
N GLY A 110 4.89 -1.74 -21.17
CA GLY A 110 4.21 -2.27 -22.35
C GLY A 110 2.73 -2.58 -22.13
N ILE A 111 2.09 -1.89 -21.19
CA ILE A 111 0.66 -2.05 -20.91
C ILE A 111 -0.11 -1.04 -21.76
N SER A 112 -0.89 -1.53 -22.70
CA SER A 112 -1.70 -0.66 -23.55
C SER A 112 -2.91 -0.12 -22.80
N ALA A 113 -3.13 1.18 -22.87
CA ALA A 113 -4.35 1.83 -22.41
C ALA A 113 -5.39 1.99 -23.53
N ALA A 114 -5.09 1.55 -24.75
CA ALA A 114 -5.98 1.66 -25.88
C ALA A 114 -7.30 0.86 -25.64
N GLY A 115 -8.41 1.38 -26.14
CA GLY A 115 -9.71 0.75 -26.06
C GLY A 115 -10.46 0.95 -24.74
N GLY A 116 -9.86 1.58 -23.71
CA GLY A 116 -10.54 1.92 -22.46
C GLY A 116 -10.91 0.72 -21.58
N TYR A 117 -10.28 -0.43 -21.78
CA TYR A 117 -10.54 -1.64 -20.99
C TYR A 117 -9.91 -1.55 -19.61
N CYS A 118 -10.60 -0.88 -18.69
CA CYS A 118 -10.11 -0.59 -17.34
C CYS A 118 -9.74 -1.85 -16.55
N GLU A 119 -10.54 -2.91 -16.61
CA GLU A 119 -10.27 -4.17 -15.92
C GLU A 119 -9.03 -4.87 -16.48
N ALA A 120 -8.95 -5.05 -17.79
CA ALA A 120 -7.81 -5.71 -18.43
C ALA A 120 -6.50 -4.94 -18.17
N TRP A 121 -6.57 -3.62 -18.13
CA TRP A 121 -5.43 -2.77 -17.80
C TRP A 121 -4.99 -2.97 -16.34
N ALA A 122 -5.94 -2.96 -15.39
CA ALA A 122 -5.64 -3.15 -13.98
C ALA A 122 -5.06 -4.55 -13.69
N GLU A 123 -5.61 -5.59 -14.30
CA GLU A 123 -5.07 -6.95 -14.21
C GLU A 123 -3.65 -7.04 -14.78
N GLU A 124 -3.37 -6.37 -15.91
CA GLU A 124 -2.02 -6.35 -16.51
C GLU A 124 -1.02 -5.62 -15.61
N VAL A 125 -1.43 -4.52 -14.96
CA VAL A 125 -0.61 -3.82 -13.97
C VAL A 125 -0.18 -4.78 -12.85
N TYR A 126 -1.11 -5.53 -12.28
CA TYR A 126 -0.80 -6.51 -11.22
C TYR A 126 0.16 -7.59 -11.71
N ARG A 127 -0.07 -8.16 -12.90
CA ARG A 127 0.82 -9.19 -13.47
C ARG A 127 2.23 -8.66 -13.75
N LYS A 128 2.35 -7.46 -14.28
CA LYS A 128 3.66 -6.81 -14.50
C LYS A 128 4.36 -6.42 -13.19
N ALA A 129 3.58 -6.22 -12.12
CA ALA A 129 4.11 -6.05 -10.79
C ALA A 129 4.58 -7.37 -10.13
N GLY A 130 4.38 -8.52 -10.80
CA GLY A 130 4.72 -9.84 -10.28
C GLY A 130 3.68 -10.40 -9.32
N VAL A 131 2.45 -9.86 -9.34
CA VAL A 131 1.35 -10.30 -8.48
C VAL A 131 0.40 -11.18 -9.32
N SER A 132 0.18 -12.42 -8.85
CA SER A 132 -0.81 -13.31 -9.45
C SER A 132 -2.21 -12.77 -9.19
N ILE A 133 -3.04 -12.72 -10.23
CA ILE A 133 -4.40 -12.20 -10.18
C ILE A 133 -5.31 -13.04 -11.08
N ASP A 134 -6.55 -13.21 -10.67
CA ASP A 134 -7.57 -13.84 -11.49
C ASP A 134 -8.00 -12.91 -12.64
N ARG A 135 -8.32 -13.51 -13.80
CA ARG A 135 -8.85 -12.76 -14.93
C ARG A 135 -10.37 -12.72 -14.87
N HIS A 136 -10.89 -11.53 -15.04
CA HIS A 136 -12.34 -11.29 -15.06
C HIS A 136 -12.76 -10.62 -16.35
N CYS A 137 -14.00 -10.86 -16.72
CA CYS A 137 -14.56 -10.28 -17.93
C CYS A 137 -14.82 -8.77 -17.79
N CYS A 138 -14.98 -8.26 -16.55
CA CYS A 138 -15.26 -6.85 -16.30
C CYS A 138 -15.07 -6.44 -14.83
N ALA A 139 -14.93 -5.14 -14.57
CA ALA A 139 -14.78 -4.56 -13.26
C ALA A 139 -15.99 -4.84 -12.33
N GLY A 140 -17.19 -4.90 -12.88
CA GLY A 140 -18.39 -5.23 -12.11
C GLY A 140 -18.36 -6.66 -11.54
N LYS A 141 -17.84 -7.63 -12.30
CA LYS A 141 -17.64 -9.00 -11.83
C LYS A 141 -16.56 -9.07 -10.75
N ASN A 142 -15.44 -8.44 -11.00
CA ASN A 142 -14.33 -8.36 -10.05
C ASN A 142 -14.78 -7.72 -8.72
N ARG A 143 -15.48 -6.59 -8.77
CA ARG A 143 -16.08 -5.96 -7.59
C ARG A 143 -16.99 -6.91 -6.81
N ALA A 144 -17.88 -7.63 -7.50
CA ALA A 144 -18.83 -8.52 -6.84
C ALA A 144 -18.16 -9.67 -6.09
N LEU A 145 -17.03 -10.16 -6.59
CA LEU A 145 -16.29 -11.28 -6.02
C LEU A 145 -15.28 -10.86 -4.95
N TYR A 146 -14.61 -9.71 -5.13
CA TYR A 146 -13.39 -9.40 -4.39
C TYR A 146 -13.40 -8.05 -3.65
N THR A 147 -14.54 -7.41 -3.47
CA THR A 147 -14.63 -6.25 -2.58
C THR A 147 -14.35 -6.66 -1.14
N VAL A 148 -13.31 -6.06 -0.56
CA VAL A 148 -12.87 -6.28 0.83
C VAL A 148 -13.31 -5.13 1.72
N GLY A 149 -13.07 -3.88 1.29
CA GLY A 149 -13.41 -2.68 2.05
C GLY A 149 -14.44 -1.82 1.35
N LYS A 150 -15.35 -1.22 2.13
CA LYS A 150 -16.42 -0.33 1.63
C LYS A 150 -16.23 1.14 2.02
N SER A 151 -15.14 1.46 2.70
CA SER A 151 -14.82 2.85 3.07
C SER A 151 -13.82 3.45 2.10
N SER A 152 -14.08 4.66 1.65
CA SER A 152 -13.13 5.47 0.87
C SER A 152 -12.01 6.07 1.74
N LYS A 153 -12.11 5.91 3.05
CA LYS A 153 -11.04 6.23 3.99
C LYS A 153 -10.14 5.01 4.16
N ASN A 154 -8.82 5.23 4.20
CA ASN A 154 -7.83 4.17 4.42
C ASN A 154 -7.81 3.08 3.34
N ILE A 155 -7.95 3.46 2.08
CA ILE A 155 -7.74 2.55 0.95
C ILE A 155 -6.28 2.11 0.95
N PRO A 156 -5.99 0.79 0.95
CA PRO A 156 -4.61 0.32 0.90
C PRO A 156 -3.92 0.68 -0.42
N LEU A 157 -2.64 1.02 -0.33
CA LEU A 157 -1.82 1.33 -1.49
C LEU A 157 -1.82 0.16 -2.48
N GLY A 158 -2.06 0.44 -3.76
CA GLY A 158 -2.11 -0.57 -4.81
C GLY A 158 -3.44 -1.31 -4.92
N ALA A 159 -4.41 -1.08 -4.03
CA ALA A 159 -5.72 -1.74 -4.11
C ALA A 159 -6.52 -1.30 -5.34
N MET A 160 -7.25 -2.21 -5.92
CA MET A 160 -8.27 -1.89 -6.92
C MET A 160 -9.44 -1.15 -6.27
N VAL A 161 -9.88 -0.06 -6.88
CA VAL A 161 -11.03 0.75 -6.43
C VAL A 161 -12.13 0.62 -7.48
N TYR A 162 -13.33 0.26 -7.03
CA TYR A 162 -14.46 -0.03 -7.90
C TYR A 162 -15.50 1.08 -7.84
N ASN A 163 -16.19 1.29 -8.97
CA ASN A 163 -17.34 2.17 -9.04
C ASN A 163 -18.54 1.61 -8.26
N ASP A 164 -19.46 2.49 -7.87
CA ASP A 164 -20.78 2.12 -7.37
C ASP A 164 -21.75 1.98 -8.57
N PRO A 165 -22.40 0.81 -8.78
CA PRO A 165 -23.34 0.61 -9.86
C PRO A 165 -24.62 1.44 -9.73
N ALA A 166 -24.93 1.96 -8.55
CA ALA A 166 -26.05 2.86 -8.36
C ALA A 166 -25.77 4.30 -8.89
N VAL A 167 -24.47 4.67 -8.98
CA VAL A 167 -24.03 6.00 -9.44
C VAL A 167 -23.58 5.94 -10.90
N TYR A 168 -22.71 4.98 -11.23
CA TYR A 168 -22.16 4.84 -12.57
C TYR A 168 -22.51 3.52 -13.20
N GLN A 169 -23.14 3.59 -14.37
CA GLN A 169 -23.44 2.43 -15.21
C GLN A 169 -22.68 2.54 -16.53
N SER A 170 -21.78 1.61 -16.76
CA SER A 170 -21.14 1.48 -18.07
C SER A 170 -22.19 1.20 -19.15
N ARG A 171 -22.08 1.91 -20.27
CA ARG A 171 -22.97 1.72 -21.42
C ARG A 171 -22.53 0.58 -22.34
N THR A 172 -21.43 -0.08 -22.07
CA THR A 172 -20.92 -1.16 -22.91
C THR A 172 -21.65 -2.45 -22.61
N ASN A 173 -22.28 -3.01 -23.62
CA ASN A 173 -22.73 -4.40 -23.63
C ASN A 173 -21.49 -5.26 -23.80
N ASP A 174 -20.96 -5.75 -22.71
CA ASP A 174 -19.90 -6.74 -22.74
C ASP A 174 -20.44 -8.16 -22.42
N THR A 175 -19.57 -9.13 -22.53
CA THR A 175 -19.86 -10.55 -22.25
C THR A 175 -20.19 -10.79 -20.76
N CYS A 176 -20.01 -9.81 -19.89
CA CYS A 176 -20.27 -9.87 -18.47
C CYS A 176 -21.67 -9.43 -18.05
N GLY A 177 -22.44 -8.87 -18.97
CA GLY A 177 -23.75 -8.33 -18.68
C GLY A 177 -23.88 -6.82 -18.87
N ARG A 178 -24.98 -6.25 -18.37
CA ARG A 178 -25.41 -4.88 -18.69
C ARG A 178 -24.57 -3.76 -18.06
N ASN A 179 -23.71 -4.06 -17.11
CA ASN A 179 -22.89 -3.06 -16.41
C ASN A 179 -21.50 -3.60 -16.14
N ALA A 180 -20.57 -3.31 -17.06
CA ALA A 180 -19.17 -3.70 -16.94
C ALA A 180 -18.49 -3.00 -15.78
N GLY A 181 -19.01 -1.85 -15.35
CA GLY A 181 -18.45 -1.05 -14.29
C GLY A 181 -17.17 -0.32 -14.69
N HIS A 182 -16.49 0.19 -13.68
CA HIS A 182 -15.19 0.82 -13.82
C HIS A 182 -14.29 0.49 -12.63
N VAL A 183 -12.99 0.37 -12.87
CA VAL A 183 -11.97 0.08 -11.87
C VAL A 183 -10.75 0.97 -12.08
N GLY A 184 -10.17 1.41 -10.99
CA GLY A 184 -8.86 2.05 -10.94
C GLY A 184 -7.99 1.40 -9.87
N ILE A 185 -6.78 1.90 -9.73
CA ILE A 185 -5.81 1.46 -8.72
C ILE A 185 -5.49 2.66 -7.81
N TYR A 186 -5.62 2.48 -6.50
CA TYR A 186 -5.22 3.50 -5.54
C TYR A 186 -3.70 3.62 -5.52
N ILE A 187 -3.20 4.80 -5.85
CA ILE A 187 -1.77 5.08 -5.99
C ILE A 187 -1.23 5.97 -4.87
N GLY A 188 -2.02 6.09 -3.81
CA GLY A 188 -1.68 6.88 -2.64
C GLY A 188 -2.01 8.36 -2.74
N LYS A 189 -1.83 9.09 -1.63
CA LYS A 189 -2.09 10.54 -1.52
C LYS A 189 -3.50 10.95 -1.97
N GLY A 190 -4.50 10.09 -1.71
CA GLY A 190 -5.87 10.33 -2.13
C GLY A 190 -6.08 10.28 -3.65
N GLN A 191 -5.23 9.55 -4.40
CA GLN A 191 -5.29 9.47 -5.86
C GLN A 191 -5.59 8.05 -6.34
N ILE A 192 -6.37 7.96 -7.40
CA ILE A 192 -6.71 6.73 -8.12
C ILE A 192 -6.29 6.91 -9.57
N ILE A 193 -5.55 5.96 -10.13
CA ILE A 193 -5.24 5.89 -11.55
C ILE A 193 -6.12 4.86 -12.25
N SER A 194 -6.67 5.19 -13.39
CA SER A 194 -7.50 4.27 -14.16
C SER A 194 -7.28 4.43 -15.67
N ASN A 195 -7.81 3.50 -16.45
CA ASN A 195 -7.78 3.54 -17.91
C ASN A 195 -9.17 3.82 -18.49
N ILE A 196 -9.27 4.88 -19.30
CA ILE A 196 -10.49 5.26 -20.05
C ILE A 196 -10.19 5.45 -21.56
N GLY A 197 -9.21 4.76 -22.11
CA GLY A 197 -8.64 4.97 -23.45
C GLY A 197 -7.31 5.73 -23.42
N GLY A 198 -6.83 5.97 -22.25
CA GLY A 198 -5.58 6.54 -21.76
C GLY A 198 -5.60 6.53 -20.26
N THR A 199 -4.45 6.55 -19.63
CA THR A 199 -4.37 6.61 -18.16
C THR A 199 -4.76 8.00 -17.66
N VAL A 200 -5.66 8.04 -16.67
CA VAL A 200 -6.06 9.27 -15.96
C VAL A 200 -5.86 9.10 -14.47
N ILE A 201 -5.59 10.21 -13.78
CA ILE A 201 -5.46 10.24 -12.32
C ILE A 201 -6.55 11.16 -11.78
N ASP A 202 -7.40 10.60 -10.93
CA ASP A 202 -8.44 11.31 -10.19
C ASP A 202 -8.11 11.38 -8.70
N THR A 203 -8.72 12.33 -7.99
CA THR A 203 -8.77 12.25 -6.53
C THR A 203 -9.82 11.24 -6.10
N VAL A 204 -9.72 10.69 -4.88
CA VAL A 204 -10.75 9.80 -4.32
C VAL A 204 -12.11 10.52 -4.25
N GLU A 205 -12.12 11.83 -3.98
CA GLU A 205 -13.34 12.64 -4.00
C GLU A 205 -13.92 12.77 -5.42
N GLY A 206 -13.07 13.10 -6.42
CA GLY A 206 -13.48 13.17 -7.83
C GLY A 206 -14.00 11.85 -8.36
N TRP A 207 -13.30 10.74 -8.04
CA TRP A 207 -13.76 9.39 -8.34
C TRP A 207 -15.14 9.12 -7.74
N THR A 208 -15.31 9.42 -6.44
CA THR A 208 -16.56 9.16 -5.72
C THR A 208 -17.71 9.99 -6.30
N ALA A 209 -17.46 11.24 -6.68
CA ALA A 209 -18.47 12.11 -7.28
C ALA A 209 -18.93 11.62 -8.66
N TYR A 210 -18.01 11.10 -9.49
CA TYR A 210 -18.32 10.70 -10.87
C TYR A 210 -18.73 9.24 -11.00
N TYR A 211 -17.98 8.33 -10.40
CA TYR A 211 -18.19 6.88 -10.51
C TYR A 211 -18.93 6.27 -9.32
N GLY A 212 -19.11 7.00 -8.22
CA GLY A 212 -19.49 6.44 -6.93
C GLY A 212 -18.36 5.60 -6.34
N PHE A 213 -18.46 5.27 -5.06
CA PHE A 213 -17.48 4.42 -4.38
C PHE A 213 -18.10 3.05 -4.07
N GLY A 214 -17.83 2.07 -4.91
CA GLY A 214 -18.33 0.69 -4.76
C GLY A 214 -17.49 -0.18 -3.83
N GLY A 215 -16.37 0.34 -3.33
CA GLY A 215 -15.43 -0.35 -2.47
C GLY A 215 -14.05 -0.55 -3.10
N TRP A 216 -13.20 -1.27 -2.39
CA TRP A 216 -11.85 -1.65 -2.85
C TRP A 216 -11.56 -3.12 -2.57
N GLY A 217 -10.63 -3.70 -3.30
CA GLY A 217 -10.22 -5.10 -3.15
C GLY A 217 -8.94 -5.42 -3.93
N TRP A 218 -8.64 -6.70 -4.07
CA TRP A 218 -7.39 -7.17 -4.64
C TRP A 218 -7.57 -8.03 -5.90
N GLY A 219 -8.77 -8.12 -6.45
CA GLY A 219 -9.05 -8.86 -7.68
C GLY A 219 -8.67 -10.35 -7.61
N GLY A 220 -8.84 -10.99 -6.46
CA GLY A 220 -8.39 -12.36 -6.22
C GLY A 220 -6.90 -12.52 -5.92
N ALA A 221 -6.12 -11.45 -6.00
CA ALA A 221 -4.70 -11.51 -5.65
C ALA A 221 -4.48 -11.65 -4.15
N VAL A 222 -3.50 -12.46 -3.77
CA VAL A 222 -3.01 -12.53 -2.38
C VAL A 222 -1.92 -11.48 -2.22
N VAL A 223 -2.31 -10.30 -1.79
CA VAL A 223 -1.37 -9.24 -1.41
C VAL A 223 -1.19 -9.30 0.10
N ALA A 224 0.02 -9.60 0.56
CA ALA A 224 0.31 -9.65 1.99
C ALA A 224 0.07 -8.26 2.60
N GLN A 225 -1.00 -8.14 3.36
CA GLN A 225 -1.23 -7.01 4.26
C GLN A 225 -0.41 -7.31 5.53
N LYS A 226 0.68 -6.58 5.72
CA LYS A 226 1.41 -6.58 6.99
C LYS A 226 1.02 -5.38 7.81
#